data_ab28649eafd8be76689bdcb82cc7978c
#
_entry.id   ab28649eafd8be76689bdcb82cc7978c
#
_cell.length_a   1.000
_cell.length_b   1.000
_cell.length_c   1.000
_cell.angle_alpha   90.00
_cell.angle_beta   90.00
_cell.angle_gamma   90.00
#
_symmetry.space_group_name_H-M   'P 1'
#
loop_
_entity.id
_entity.type
_entity.pdbx_description
1 polymer ?
#
loop_
_entity_poly.entity_id
_entity_poly.type
_entity_poly.pdbx_seq_one_letter_code
_entity_poly.pdbx_strand_id
1 'polypeptide(L)'
;MIRSVAELTVLLSRWDVSQQRKNKWKQSRYEALDYYNGETYDYTSKYFSESTLNKVVSGNINITKRVIDRVSLVYMTPPIRTYTNEDVTDFFIDKDLKLQRLERITNLLDAVLLKPCWRTKDDGYGCIEYDIISDYEPIFGDDPLKPEAIVYPITMKATVMDDTPEQFAYWDKENHFIFDRNGKQYTQEDNPDMINPYGVLPFVECFREGKPEFSYLDTNASNDLIATNLGINVAETNKNANVMFQSFGYLFVNGSGIDKDSMVVGQDKINYMGVDGSISIVSPP
;
A
#
# COMPACT_ATOMS: atom_id res chain seq x y z
N MET A 1 23.02 -19.93 3.58
CA MET A 1 22.85 -19.15 4.81
C MET A 1 23.66 -17.86 4.67
N ILE A 2 23.03 -16.68 4.85
CA ILE A 2 23.70 -15.39 4.74
C ILE A 2 24.51 -15.20 6.01
N ARG A 3 25.84 -15.03 5.87
CA ARG A 3 26.78 -14.98 7.01
C ARG A 3 27.28 -13.57 7.30
N SER A 4 26.96 -12.58 6.46
CA SER A 4 27.44 -11.21 6.63
C SER A 4 26.47 -10.20 6.04
N VAL A 5 26.49 -8.96 6.59
CA VAL A 5 25.73 -7.82 6.06
C VAL A 5 26.16 -7.50 4.62
N ALA A 6 27.43 -7.72 4.26
CA ALA A 6 27.92 -7.53 2.92
C ALA A 6 27.23 -8.47 1.91
N GLU A 7 27.04 -9.74 2.26
CA GLU A 7 26.27 -10.69 1.43
C GLU A 7 24.82 -10.27 1.31
N LEU A 8 24.22 -9.77 2.38
CA LEU A 8 22.85 -9.26 2.37
C LEU A 8 22.72 -8.02 1.49
N THR A 9 23.64 -7.08 1.56
CA THR A 9 23.65 -5.89 0.71
C THR A 9 23.77 -6.25 -0.77
N VAL A 10 24.63 -7.23 -1.11
CA VAL A 10 24.74 -7.77 -2.47
C VAL A 10 23.44 -8.44 -2.92
N LEU A 11 22.79 -9.17 -2.03
CA LEU A 11 21.52 -9.83 -2.30
C LEU A 11 20.41 -8.79 -2.54
N LEU A 12 20.33 -7.76 -1.71
CA LEU A 12 19.40 -6.64 -1.89
C LEU A 12 19.64 -5.88 -3.19
N SER A 13 20.90 -5.63 -3.56
CA SER A 13 21.25 -4.97 -4.83
C SER A 13 20.90 -5.80 -6.08
N ARG A 14 20.95 -7.12 -5.97
CA ARG A 14 20.52 -8.04 -7.03
C ARG A 14 19.01 -8.16 -7.14
N TRP A 15 18.26 -7.85 -6.07
CA TRP A 15 16.82 -7.88 -6.07
C TRP A 15 16.17 -6.89 -7.02
N ASP A 16 16.74 -5.69 -7.15
CA ASP A 16 16.23 -4.67 -8.07
C ASP A 16 16.32 -5.11 -9.55
N VAL A 17 17.20 -6.02 -9.89
CA VAL A 17 17.52 -6.37 -11.28
C VAL A 17 16.95 -7.72 -11.73
N SER A 18 16.83 -8.70 -10.84
CA SER A 18 16.66 -10.10 -11.29
C SER A 18 15.28 -10.74 -11.05
N GLN A 19 14.33 -10.07 -10.39
CA GLN A 19 13.08 -10.75 -10.02
C GLN A 19 11.81 -9.91 -10.30
N GLN A 20 11.42 -9.85 -11.57
CA GLN A 20 10.16 -9.23 -12.03
C GLN A 20 8.94 -9.72 -11.21
N ARG A 21 8.95 -10.96 -10.75
CA ARG A 21 7.85 -11.54 -9.97
C ARG A 21 7.76 -10.95 -8.56
N LYS A 22 8.89 -10.78 -7.87
CA LYS A 22 8.94 -10.13 -6.56
C LYS A 22 8.57 -8.65 -6.65
N ASN A 23 9.07 -7.95 -7.65
CA ASN A 23 8.73 -6.54 -7.87
C ASN A 23 7.22 -6.39 -8.15
N LYS A 24 6.65 -7.26 -8.98
CA LYS A 24 5.21 -7.29 -9.24
C LYS A 24 4.41 -7.57 -7.96
N TRP A 25 4.84 -8.52 -7.16
CA TRP A 25 4.22 -8.86 -5.88
C TRP A 25 4.24 -7.67 -4.92
N LYS A 26 5.40 -7.00 -4.75
CA LYS A 26 5.50 -5.79 -3.93
C LYS A 26 4.65 -4.65 -4.48
N GLN A 27 4.74 -4.38 -5.77
CA GLN A 27 3.99 -3.30 -6.41
C GLN A 27 2.49 -3.47 -6.22
N SER A 28 1.96 -4.69 -6.39
CA SER A 28 0.53 -4.95 -6.17
C SER A 28 0.09 -4.71 -4.73
N ARG A 29 0.98 -4.94 -3.75
CA ARG A 29 0.72 -4.69 -2.34
C ARG A 29 0.69 -3.20 -2.01
N TYR A 30 1.64 -2.42 -2.53
CA TYR A 30 1.63 -0.96 -2.37
C TYR A 30 0.40 -0.36 -3.03
N GLU A 31 0.08 -0.76 -4.24
CA GLU A 31 -1.13 -0.32 -4.93
C GLU A 31 -2.39 -0.64 -4.12
N ALA A 32 -2.48 -1.83 -3.54
CA ALA A 32 -3.60 -2.21 -2.68
C ALA A 32 -3.72 -1.32 -1.44
N LEU A 33 -2.62 -0.98 -0.80
CA LEU A 33 -2.58 -0.08 0.35
C LEU A 33 -2.98 1.35 -0.03
N ASP A 34 -2.51 1.86 -1.17
CA ASP A 34 -2.88 3.18 -1.68
C ASP A 34 -4.39 3.25 -1.93
N TYR A 35 -4.97 2.23 -2.57
CA TYR A 35 -6.41 2.15 -2.78
C TYR A 35 -7.19 2.05 -1.47
N TYR A 36 -6.71 1.29 -0.49
CA TYR A 36 -7.34 1.19 0.81
C TYR A 36 -7.30 2.52 1.58
N ASN A 37 -6.19 3.27 1.46
CA ASN A 37 -6.03 4.59 2.08
C ASN A 37 -6.75 5.71 1.31
N GLY A 38 -7.21 5.47 0.08
CA GLY A 38 -7.85 6.46 -0.77
C GLY A 38 -6.87 7.31 -1.59
N GLU A 39 -5.62 6.91 -1.68
CA GLU A 39 -4.56 7.58 -2.45
C GLU A 39 -4.59 7.14 -3.93
N THR A 40 -5.74 7.37 -4.58
CA THR A 40 -6.02 6.82 -5.93
C THR A 40 -5.82 7.80 -7.06
N TYR A 41 -5.51 9.07 -6.75
CA TYR A 41 -5.40 10.13 -7.76
C TYR A 41 -4.37 9.82 -8.84
N ASP A 42 -3.16 9.40 -8.47
CA ASP A 42 -2.07 9.13 -9.40
C ASP A 42 -2.38 7.98 -10.36
N TYR A 43 -3.18 7.02 -9.93
CA TYR A 43 -3.64 5.93 -10.79
C TYR A 43 -4.71 6.37 -11.77
N THR A 44 -5.68 7.15 -11.30
CA THR A 44 -6.79 7.66 -12.10
C THR A 44 -6.32 8.71 -13.12
N SER A 45 -5.38 9.57 -12.73
CA SER A 45 -4.86 10.66 -13.57
C SER A 45 -4.21 10.18 -14.87
N LYS A 46 -3.64 8.97 -14.89
CA LYS A 46 -3.01 8.38 -16.08
C LYS A 46 -3.97 8.22 -17.29
N TYR A 47 -5.28 8.25 -17.05
CA TYR A 47 -6.31 8.08 -18.08
C TYR A 47 -6.81 9.40 -18.67
N PHE A 48 -6.37 10.54 -18.15
CA PHE A 48 -6.85 11.87 -18.54
C PHE A 48 -5.70 12.80 -18.86
N SER A 49 -5.95 13.77 -19.74
CA SER A 49 -4.99 14.85 -19.98
C SER A 49 -4.93 15.81 -18.78
N GLU A 50 -3.79 16.42 -18.55
CA GLU A 50 -3.61 17.42 -17.50
C GLU A 50 -4.60 18.60 -17.64
N SER A 51 -4.88 19.02 -18.87
CA SER A 51 -5.85 20.06 -19.16
C SER A 51 -7.28 19.69 -18.74
N THR A 52 -7.63 18.42 -18.76
CA THR A 52 -8.91 17.91 -18.25
C THR A 52 -8.93 17.88 -16.73
N LEU A 53 -7.90 17.33 -16.12
CA LEU A 53 -7.81 17.19 -14.66
C LEU A 53 -7.79 18.52 -13.93
N ASN A 54 -7.20 19.57 -14.52
CA ASN A 54 -7.22 20.93 -13.96
C ASN A 54 -8.61 21.58 -13.94
N LYS A 55 -9.57 21.03 -14.68
CA LYS A 55 -10.93 21.60 -14.82
C LYS A 55 -12.01 20.71 -14.21
N VAL A 56 -11.74 19.44 -14.02
CA VAL A 56 -12.73 18.43 -13.63
C VAL A 56 -12.38 17.84 -12.28
N VAL A 57 -13.38 17.64 -11.43
CA VAL A 57 -13.20 16.93 -10.17
C VAL A 57 -12.93 15.45 -10.47
N SER A 58 -11.76 14.97 -10.07
CA SER A 58 -11.42 13.55 -10.17
C SER A 58 -12.31 12.71 -9.27
N GLY A 59 -12.84 11.60 -9.79
CA GLY A 59 -13.54 10.60 -8.99
C GLY A 59 -12.58 9.95 -7.99
N ASN A 60 -12.96 9.94 -6.73
CA ASN A 60 -12.21 9.28 -5.66
C ASN A 60 -13.17 8.53 -4.74
N ILE A 61 -13.75 7.45 -5.27
CA ILE A 61 -14.65 6.57 -4.52
C ILE A 61 -13.82 5.41 -3.98
N ASN A 62 -13.69 5.31 -2.67
CA ASN A 62 -12.94 4.24 -2.03
C ASN A 62 -13.83 3.02 -1.76
N ILE A 63 -14.04 2.21 -2.79
CA ILE A 63 -14.78 0.94 -2.68
C ILE A 63 -13.91 -0.13 -2.02
N THR A 64 -12.61 -0.13 -2.30
CA THR A 64 -11.66 -1.09 -1.74
C THR A 64 -11.76 -1.12 -0.21
N LYS A 65 -11.68 0.04 0.43
CA LYS A 65 -11.81 0.13 1.89
C LYS A 65 -13.17 -0.38 2.38
N ARG A 66 -14.25 0.03 1.71
CA ARG A 66 -15.62 -0.37 2.11
C ARG A 66 -15.82 -1.87 2.05
N VAL A 67 -15.31 -2.52 1.00
CA VAL A 67 -15.41 -3.98 0.83
C VAL A 67 -14.56 -4.69 1.87
N ILE A 68 -13.28 -4.31 2.02
CA ILE A 68 -12.37 -4.93 2.97
C ILE A 68 -12.88 -4.80 4.40
N ASP A 69 -13.32 -3.60 4.81
CA ASP A 69 -13.86 -3.39 6.15
C ASP A 69 -15.14 -4.22 6.38
N ARG A 70 -15.91 -4.49 5.32
CA ARG A 70 -17.16 -5.26 5.41
C ARG A 70 -16.95 -6.78 5.42
N VAL A 71 -15.89 -7.28 4.79
CA VAL A 71 -15.58 -8.73 4.81
C VAL A 71 -14.76 -9.14 6.02
N SER A 72 -14.13 -8.18 6.69
CA SER A 72 -13.28 -8.41 7.87
C SER A 72 -14.12 -8.37 9.14
N LEU A 73 -14.83 -9.46 9.42
CA LEU A 73 -15.85 -9.53 10.48
C LEU A 73 -15.50 -10.47 11.64
N VAL A 74 -14.42 -11.26 11.52
CA VAL A 74 -14.08 -12.29 12.53
C VAL A 74 -13.84 -11.66 13.90
N TYR A 75 -13.13 -10.55 13.96
CA TYR A 75 -12.85 -9.81 15.19
C TYR A 75 -13.82 -8.65 15.47
N MET A 76 -14.94 -8.59 14.76
CA MET A 76 -15.97 -7.58 15.03
C MET A 76 -16.63 -7.80 16.42
N THR A 77 -16.77 -9.07 16.78
CA THR A 77 -17.14 -9.47 18.15
C THR A 77 -15.91 -10.12 18.77
N PRO A 78 -15.33 -9.55 19.84
CA PRO A 78 -14.15 -10.13 20.48
C PRO A 78 -14.38 -11.59 20.86
N PRO A 79 -13.47 -12.51 20.55
CA PRO A 79 -13.61 -13.90 20.93
C PRO A 79 -13.46 -14.06 22.43
N ILE A 80 -14.27 -14.96 23.01
CA ILE A 80 -14.09 -15.35 24.41
C ILE A 80 -12.88 -16.28 24.48
N ARG A 81 -11.86 -15.86 25.24
CA ARG A 81 -10.65 -16.65 25.47
C ARG A 81 -10.66 -17.19 26.88
N THR A 82 -10.40 -18.49 27.00
CA THR A 82 -10.23 -19.16 28.29
C THR A 82 -8.81 -19.68 28.37
N TYR A 83 -8.08 -19.26 29.36
CA TYR A 83 -6.71 -19.70 29.62
C TYR A 83 -6.67 -20.63 30.82
N THR A 84 -5.81 -21.67 30.74
CA THR A 84 -5.64 -22.63 31.84
C THR A 84 -4.86 -22.00 32.99
N ASN A 85 -4.06 -20.99 32.74
CA ASN A 85 -3.33 -20.22 33.74
C ASN A 85 -3.82 -18.76 33.70
N GLU A 86 -4.31 -18.28 34.87
CA GLU A 86 -4.83 -16.91 35.02
C GLU A 86 -3.74 -15.86 34.77
N ASP A 87 -2.49 -16.14 35.13
CA ASP A 87 -1.35 -15.24 34.91
C ASP A 87 -1.13 -14.89 33.42
N VAL A 88 -1.55 -15.79 32.53
CA VAL A 88 -1.39 -15.59 31.06
C VAL A 88 -2.47 -14.65 30.50
N THR A 89 -3.60 -14.53 31.19
CA THR A 89 -4.75 -13.72 30.70
C THR A 89 -4.36 -12.27 30.50
N ASP A 90 -3.59 -11.70 31.44
CA ASP A 90 -3.20 -10.30 31.42
C ASP A 90 -2.27 -9.93 30.24
N PHE A 91 -1.51 -10.90 29.73
CA PHE A 91 -0.64 -10.68 28.57
C PHE A 91 -1.43 -10.49 27.25
N PHE A 92 -2.68 -10.96 27.20
CA PHE A 92 -3.50 -10.95 25.99
C PHE A 92 -4.69 -9.99 26.06
N ILE A 93 -4.80 -9.18 27.12
CA ILE A 93 -5.82 -8.14 27.23
C ILE A 93 -5.59 -7.09 26.12
N ASP A 94 -6.69 -6.57 25.56
CA ASP A 94 -6.72 -5.49 24.57
C ASP A 94 -6.03 -5.77 23.23
N LYS A 95 -5.84 -7.04 22.87
CA LYS A 95 -5.20 -7.41 21.59
C LYS A 95 -6.18 -7.49 20.42
N ASP A 96 -7.48 -7.49 20.66
CA ASP A 96 -8.50 -7.71 19.65
C ASP A 96 -8.53 -6.63 18.55
N LEU A 97 -8.28 -5.38 18.90
CA LEU A 97 -8.18 -4.29 17.91
C LEU A 97 -7.02 -4.50 16.93
N LYS A 98 -5.87 -4.97 17.44
CA LYS A 98 -4.72 -5.30 16.57
C LYS A 98 -5.01 -6.51 15.68
N LEU A 99 -5.68 -7.53 16.22
CA LEU A 99 -6.08 -8.70 15.45
C LEU A 99 -7.15 -8.36 14.40
N GLN A 100 -8.09 -7.48 14.71
CA GLN A 100 -9.03 -6.94 13.73
C GLN A 100 -8.31 -6.19 12.60
N ARG A 101 -7.29 -5.38 12.94
CA ARG A 101 -6.46 -4.71 11.94
C ARG A 101 -5.68 -5.72 11.10
N LEU A 102 -5.10 -6.75 11.73
CA LEU A 102 -4.42 -7.84 11.04
C LEU A 102 -5.35 -8.50 10.02
N GLU A 103 -6.58 -8.84 10.42
CA GLU A 103 -7.58 -9.43 9.53
C GLU A 103 -7.84 -8.55 8.29
N ARG A 104 -8.07 -7.24 8.50
CA ARG A 104 -8.28 -6.29 7.40
C ARG A 104 -7.10 -6.25 6.43
N ILE A 105 -5.89 -6.12 6.95
CA ILE A 105 -4.68 -6.06 6.12
C ILE A 105 -4.44 -7.40 5.43
N THR A 106 -4.70 -8.54 6.10
CA THR A 106 -4.62 -9.86 5.48
C THR A 106 -5.64 -10.02 4.35
N ASN A 107 -6.88 -9.59 4.55
CA ASN A 107 -7.90 -9.62 3.49
C ASN A 107 -7.55 -8.73 2.29
N LEU A 108 -6.83 -7.64 2.53
CA LEU A 108 -6.37 -6.73 1.48
C LEU A 108 -5.17 -7.29 0.71
N LEU A 109 -4.14 -7.77 1.42
CA LEU A 109 -2.81 -8.09 0.88
C LEU A 109 -2.59 -9.59 0.63
N ASP A 110 -3.51 -10.43 1.07
CA ASP A 110 -3.49 -11.88 1.02
C ASP A 110 -2.44 -12.56 1.94
N ALA A 111 -1.27 -11.99 2.10
CA ALA A 111 -0.22 -12.50 2.98
C ALA A 111 0.34 -11.39 3.86
N VAL A 112 0.35 -11.57 5.17
CA VAL A 112 0.87 -10.62 6.16
C VAL A 112 1.60 -11.39 7.25
N LEU A 113 2.62 -10.79 7.83
CA LEU A 113 3.33 -11.37 8.96
C LEU A 113 2.85 -10.72 10.26
N LEU A 114 2.61 -11.55 11.26
CA LEU A 114 2.39 -11.15 12.63
C LEU A 114 3.62 -11.53 13.45
N LYS A 115 4.26 -10.54 14.07
CA LYS A 115 5.39 -10.76 14.96
C LYS A 115 4.97 -10.49 16.40
N PRO A 116 4.92 -11.50 17.27
CA PRO A 116 4.79 -11.28 18.70
C PRO A 116 6.08 -10.67 19.25
N CYS A 117 5.97 -9.65 20.07
CA CYS A 117 7.09 -8.97 20.71
C CYS A 117 6.81 -8.83 22.20
N TRP A 118 7.84 -9.04 23.02
CA TRP A 118 7.76 -8.67 24.42
C TRP A 118 8.07 -7.18 24.58
N ARG A 119 7.21 -6.46 25.27
CA ARG A 119 7.42 -5.05 25.60
C ARG A 119 7.18 -4.83 27.08
N THR A 120 7.96 -3.95 27.68
CA THR A 120 7.76 -3.49 29.06
C THR A 120 6.96 -2.19 28.98
N LYS A 121 5.86 -2.12 29.69
CA LYS A 121 5.05 -0.91 29.84
C LYS A 121 5.71 0.07 30.82
N ASP A 122 5.24 1.31 30.84
CA ASP A 122 5.76 2.36 31.75
C ASP A 122 5.61 2.02 33.24
N ASP A 123 4.68 1.15 33.60
CA ASP A 123 4.46 0.61 34.94
C ASP A 123 5.42 -0.52 35.33
N GLY A 124 6.31 -0.92 34.41
CA GLY A 124 7.28 -2.00 34.60
C GLY A 124 6.74 -3.41 34.31
N TYR A 125 5.45 -3.55 34.00
CA TYR A 125 4.87 -4.85 33.65
C TYR A 125 5.18 -5.21 32.19
N GLY A 126 5.61 -6.45 31.99
CA GLY A 126 5.80 -6.99 30.64
C GLY A 126 4.45 -7.33 29.98
N CYS A 127 4.36 -7.12 28.68
CA CYS A 127 3.21 -7.55 27.90
C CYS A 127 3.65 -8.09 26.54
N ILE A 128 2.85 -8.97 25.95
CA ILE A 128 3.00 -9.40 24.56
C ILE A 128 2.32 -8.37 23.68
N GLU A 129 3.09 -7.78 22.76
CA GLU A 129 2.57 -6.93 21.70
C GLU A 129 2.63 -7.66 20.37
N TYR A 130 1.82 -7.21 19.40
CA TYR A 130 1.81 -7.76 18.05
C TYR A 130 2.19 -6.66 17.06
N ASP A 131 3.28 -6.87 16.34
CA ASP A 131 3.64 -6.03 15.19
C ASP A 131 3.08 -6.68 13.91
N ILE A 132 2.31 -5.91 13.15
CA ILE A 132 1.76 -6.32 11.86
C ILE A 132 2.73 -5.83 10.79
N ILE A 133 3.36 -6.77 10.08
CA ILE A 133 4.35 -6.46 9.08
C ILE A 133 3.74 -6.73 7.70
N SER A 134 3.35 -5.66 7.05
CA SER A 134 2.76 -5.68 5.71
C SER A 134 3.78 -5.46 4.60
N ASP A 135 4.89 -4.78 4.89
CA ASP A 135 6.02 -4.60 3.98
C ASP A 135 7.20 -5.42 4.46
N TYR A 136 7.57 -6.43 3.72
CA TYR A 136 8.67 -7.32 4.04
C TYR A 136 9.20 -8.01 2.80
N GLU A 137 10.40 -8.55 2.93
CA GLU A 137 11.08 -9.31 1.89
C GLU A 137 11.37 -10.72 2.41
N PRO A 138 10.71 -11.74 1.87
CA PRO A 138 11.02 -13.12 2.19
C PRO A 138 12.25 -13.57 1.43
N ILE A 139 13.18 -14.23 2.10
CA ILE A 139 14.35 -14.89 1.54
C ILE A 139 14.11 -16.38 1.58
N PHE A 140 14.19 -17.02 0.41
CA PHE A 140 13.96 -18.44 0.26
C PHE A 140 15.28 -19.18 0.10
N GLY A 141 15.35 -20.39 0.66
CA GLY A 141 16.35 -21.39 0.35
C GLY A 141 15.86 -22.32 -0.76
N ASP A 142 15.90 -23.61 -0.48
CA ASP A 142 15.48 -24.64 -1.44
C ASP A 142 13.96 -24.77 -1.56
N ASP A 143 13.21 -24.35 -0.53
CA ASP A 143 11.74 -24.41 -0.50
C ASP A 143 11.13 -23.03 -0.86
N PRO A 144 10.47 -22.92 -2.04
CA PRO A 144 9.85 -21.66 -2.47
C PRO A 144 8.59 -21.29 -1.67
N LEU A 145 8.10 -22.17 -0.81
CA LEU A 145 6.91 -21.96 0.00
C LEU A 145 7.23 -21.53 1.43
N LYS A 146 8.49 -21.66 1.84
CA LYS A 146 8.89 -21.39 3.21
C LYS A 146 10.08 -20.44 3.25
N PRO A 147 9.90 -19.20 3.68
CA PRO A 147 11.01 -18.29 3.89
C PRO A 147 12.01 -18.84 4.92
N GLU A 148 13.29 -18.75 4.62
CA GLU A 148 14.38 -19.04 5.56
C GLU A 148 14.78 -17.81 6.35
N ALA A 149 14.60 -16.63 5.78
CA ALA A 149 14.82 -15.37 6.47
C ALA A 149 13.79 -14.31 6.01
N ILE A 150 13.60 -13.30 6.85
CA ILE A 150 12.72 -12.16 6.60
C ILE A 150 13.52 -10.88 6.82
N VAL A 151 13.33 -9.93 5.89
CA VAL A 151 13.80 -8.55 6.02
C VAL A 151 12.60 -7.62 5.98
N TYR A 152 12.55 -6.64 6.88
CA TYR A 152 11.49 -5.64 6.86
C TYR A 152 12.00 -4.30 7.39
N PRO A 153 11.44 -3.16 6.92
CA PRO A 153 11.80 -1.84 7.40
C PRO A 153 11.29 -1.62 8.83
N ILE A 154 12.13 -1.07 9.69
CA ILE A 154 11.79 -0.70 11.07
C ILE A 154 11.74 0.82 11.27
N THR A 155 12.46 1.57 10.46
CA THR A 155 12.45 3.04 10.46
C THR A 155 12.24 3.53 9.05
N MET A 156 11.13 4.25 8.84
CA MET A 156 10.84 4.93 7.58
C MET A 156 11.12 6.42 7.73
N LYS A 157 11.63 7.04 6.67
CA LYS A 157 11.78 8.50 6.63
C LYS A 157 10.41 9.15 6.68
N ALA A 158 10.20 10.02 7.64
CA ALA A 158 8.95 10.76 7.77
C ALA A 158 8.82 11.86 6.69
N THR A 159 9.94 12.45 6.27
CA THR A 159 10.00 13.49 5.24
C THR A 159 11.29 13.38 4.42
N VAL A 160 11.33 14.04 3.26
CA VAL A 160 12.54 14.12 2.41
C VAL A 160 13.72 14.81 3.14
N MET A 161 13.42 15.64 4.14
CA MET A 161 14.41 16.37 4.95
C MET A 161 14.86 15.59 6.18
N ASP A 162 14.30 14.39 6.42
CA ASP A 162 14.72 13.55 7.54
C ASP A 162 16.01 12.82 7.15
N ASP A 163 17.11 13.19 7.82
CA ASP A 163 18.43 12.58 7.62
C ASP A 163 18.58 11.23 8.32
N THR A 164 17.55 10.77 9.06
CA THR A 164 17.57 9.46 9.70
C THR A 164 17.67 8.38 8.63
N PRO A 165 18.71 7.52 8.67
CA PRO A 165 18.82 6.45 7.68
C PRO A 165 17.69 5.44 7.84
N GLU A 166 17.14 4.99 6.72
CA GLU A 166 16.19 3.87 6.73
C GLU A 166 16.89 2.63 7.27
N GLN A 167 16.30 2.03 8.28
CA GLN A 167 16.82 0.84 8.93
C GLN A 167 15.92 -0.36 8.64
N PHE A 168 16.57 -1.50 8.46
CA PHE A 168 15.93 -2.78 8.19
C PHE A 168 16.31 -3.79 9.25
N ALA A 169 15.36 -4.60 9.67
CA ALA A 169 15.62 -5.76 10.52
C ALA A 169 15.74 -7.01 9.65
N TYR A 170 16.78 -7.78 9.88
CA TYR A 170 16.99 -9.11 9.34
C TYR A 170 16.75 -10.16 10.42
N TRP A 171 16.03 -11.20 10.08
CA TRP A 171 15.79 -12.36 10.93
C TRP A 171 15.97 -13.65 10.15
N ASP A 172 16.77 -14.57 10.67
CA ASP A 172 16.76 -15.98 10.30
C ASP A 172 16.65 -16.82 11.58
N LYS A 173 16.88 -18.11 11.51
CA LYS A 173 16.80 -19.00 12.68
C LYS A 173 17.90 -18.75 13.71
N GLU A 174 19.06 -18.26 13.27
CA GLU A 174 20.26 -18.11 14.10
C GLU A 174 20.55 -16.65 14.41
N ASN A 175 20.22 -15.73 13.48
CA ASN A 175 20.66 -14.36 13.53
C ASN A 175 19.49 -13.37 13.55
N HIS A 176 19.72 -12.26 14.26
CA HIS A 176 18.90 -11.06 14.23
C HIS A 176 19.78 -9.83 14.27
N PHE A 177 19.72 -8.97 13.27
CA PHE A 177 20.45 -7.72 13.25
C PHE A 177 19.74 -6.60 12.49
N ILE A 178 20.14 -5.37 12.81
CA ILE A 178 19.61 -4.16 12.15
C ILE A 178 20.72 -3.60 11.26
N PHE A 179 20.35 -3.14 10.06
CA PHE A 179 21.26 -2.54 9.09
C PHE A 179 20.57 -1.46 8.26
N ASP A 180 21.34 -0.59 7.60
CA ASP A 180 20.84 0.38 6.65
C ASP A 180 21.10 -0.02 5.19
N ARG A 181 20.62 0.79 4.24
CA ARG A 181 20.83 0.56 2.80
C ARG A 181 22.30 0.57 2.39
N ASN A 182 23.17 1.20 3.17
CA ASN A 182 24.62 1.27 2.91
C ASN A 182 25.37 0.06 3.48
N GLY A 183 24.65 -0.84 4.16
CA GLY A 183 25.22 -2.02 4.81
C GLY A 183 25.88 -1.71 6.16
N LYS A 184 25.64 -0.53 6.72
CA LYS A 184 26.07 -0.22 8.08
C LYS A 184 25.17 -0.97 9.04
N GLN A 185 25.80 -1.73 9.93
CA GLN A 185 25.14 -2.49 10.96
C GLN A 185 25.00 -1.67 12.23
N TYR A 186 23.87 -1.82 12.90
CA TYR A 186 23.56 -1.15 14.15
C TYR A 186 23.50 -2.18 15.28
N THR A 187 24.34 -1.98 16.28
CA THR A 187 24.35 -2.83 17.48
C THR A 187 23.18 -2.47 18.38
N GLN A 188 22.42 -3.46 18.80
CA GLN A 188 21.35 -3.30 19.78
C GLN A 188 21.94 -3.55 21.18
N GLU A 189 21.56 -2.73 22.15
CA GLU A 189 22.07 -2.88 23.54
C GLU A 189 21.64 -4.20 24.16
N ASP A 190 20.44 -4.67 23.83
CA ASP A 190 19.84 -5.91 24.31
C ASP A 190 20.23 -7.16 23.50
N ASN A 191 20.86 -6.97 22.34
CA ASN A 191 21.34 -8.07 21.47
C ASN A 191 22.68 -7.73 20.80
N PRO A 192 23.78 -7.58 21.57
CA PRO A 192 25.08 -7.21 21.01
C PRO A 192 25.67 -8.29 20.10
N ASP A 193 25.34 -9.55 20.36
CA ASP A 193 25.85 -10.70 19.61
C ASP A 193 25.06 -10.98 18.32
N MET A 194 23.97 -10.23 18.08
CA MET A 194 23.13 -10.35 16.88
C MET A 194 22.54 -11.76 16.67
N ILE A 195 22.26 -12.45 17.74
CA ILE A 195 21.73 -13.81 17.77
C ILE A 195 20.20 -13.73 17.84
N ASN A 196 19.52 -14.61 17.11
CA ASN A 196 18.10 -14.84 17.30
C ASN A 196 17.87 -15.73 18.54
N PRO A 197 17.31 -15.19 19.63
CA PRO A 197 17.18 -15.95 20.88
C PRO A 197 16.13 -17.05 20.81
N TYR A 198 15.27 -17.05 19.77
CA TYR A 198 14.15 -17.98 19.67
C TYR A 198 14.50 -19.27 18.94
N GLY A 199 15.59 -19.32 18.15
CA GLY A 199 15.96 -20.48 17.32
C GLY A 199 14.97 -20.82 16.20
N VAL A 200 13.97 -19.95 16.00
CA VAL A 200 12.95 -20.04 14.94
C VAL A 200 12.68 -18.64 14.39
N LEU A 201 12.11 -18.56 13.19
CA LEU A 201 11.60 -17.28 12.72
C LEU A 201 10.42 -16.82 13.59
N PRO A 202 10.50 -15.68 14.29
CA PRO A 202 9.46 -15.23 15.22
C PRO A 202 8.27 -14.57 14.50
N PHE A 203 7.80 -15.17 13.42
CA PHE A 203 6.70 -14.67 12.62
C PHE A 203 5.62 -15.73 12.44
N VAL A 204 4.37 -15.27 12.54
CA VAL A 204 3.20 -16.06 12.15
C VAL A 204 2.75 -15.55 10.77
N GLU A 205 2.75 -16.44 9.79
CA GLU A 205 2.26 -16.16 8.45
C GLU A 205 0.74 -16.20 8.44
N CYS A 206 0.10 -15.08 8.10
CA CYS A 206 -1.35 -14.97 7.97
C CYS A 206 -1.73 -14.87 6.50
N PHE A 207 -2.52 -15.81 6.00
CA PHE A 207 -3.01 -15.87 4.63
C PHE A 207 -4.53 -15.75 4.61
N ARG A 208 -5.09 -15.07 3.58
CA ARG A 208 -6.53 -14.94 3.39
C ARG A 208 -7.16 -16.26 2.96
N GLU A 209 -6.61 -16.90 1.95
CA GLU A 209 -7.15 -18.10 1.31
C GLU A 209 -6.37 -19.37 1.65
N GLY A 210 -5.47 -19.28 2.63
CA GLY A 210 -4.56 -20.36 2.98
C GLY A 210 -3.20 -20.23 2.30
N LYS A 211 -2.29 -21.12 2.66
CA LYS A 211 -0.92 -21.10 2.15
C LYS A 211 -0.91 -21.44 0.65
N PRO A 212 -0.21 -20.66 -0.20
CA PRO A 212 -0.13 -20.95 -1.63
C PRO A 212 0.52 -22.30 -1.91
N GLU A 213 0.09 -22.98 -3.00
CA GLU A 213 0.52 -24.34 -3.32
C GLU A 213 1.88 -24.40 -4.02
N PHE A 214 2.24 -23.40 -4.83
CA PHE A 214 3.42 -23.47 -5.69
C PHE A 214 4.52 -22.47 -5.31
N SER A 215 4.18 -21.28 -4.91
CA SER A 215 5.14 -20.26 -4.53
C SER A 215 4.51 -19.29 -3.55
N TYR A 216 5.26 -18.90 -2.55
CA TYR A 216 4.86 -17.86 -1.59
C TYR A 216 4.43 -16.55 -2.26
N LEU A 217 5.05 -16.22 -3.40
CA LEU A 217 4.76 -15.01 -4.16
C LEU A 217 3.54 -15.13 -5.09
N ASP A 218 2.81 -16.25 -5.06
CA ASP A 218 1.56 -16.43 -5.80
C ASP A 218 0.34 -15.86 -5.08
N THR A 219 0.55 -15.27 -3.90
CA THR A 219 -0.49 -14.51 -3.20
C THR A 219 -0.88 -13.25 -4.00
N ASN A 220 -2.17 -13.05 -4.17
CA ASN A 220 -2.72 -11.94 -4.98
C ASN A 220 -3.40 -10.91 -4.09
N ALA A 221 -2.77 -9.77 -3.89
CA ALA A 221 -3.36 -8.63 -3.18
C ALA A 221 -4.58 -8.10 -3.93
N SER A 222 -5.78 -8.56 -3.59
CA SER A 222 -7.10 -8.07 -4.04
C SER A 222 -7.15 -7.37 -5.41
N ASN A 223 -6.38 -7.88 -6.39
CA ASN A 223 -6.14 -7.21 -7.68
C ASN A 223 -7.41 -6.94 -8.48
N ASP A 224 -8.39 -7.83 -8.44
CA ASP A 224 -9.70 -7.68 -9.07
C ASP A 224 -10.51 -6.54 -8.45
N LEU A 225 -10.49 -6.42 -7.13
CA LEU A 225 -11.15 -5.34 -6.40
C LEU A 225 -10.50 -3.98 -6.72
N ILE A 226 -9.17 -3.94 -6.80
CA ILE A 226 -8.41 -2.73 -7.13
C ILE A 226 -8.69 -2.30 -8.56
N ALA A 227 -8.65 -3.22 -9.52
CA ALA A 227 -8.98 -2.94 -10.91
C ALA A 227 -10.42 -2.43 -11.08
N THR A 228 -11.36 -3.00 -10.32
CA THR A 228 -12.76 -2.55 -10.30
C THR A 228 -12.87 -1.14 -9.73
N ASN A 229 -12.20 -0.85 -8.61
CA ASN A 229 -12.20 0.48 -8.00
C ASN A 229 -11.59 1.53 -8.95
N LEU A 230 -10.50 1.21 -9.64
CA LEU A 230 -9.92 2.06 -10.68
C LEU A 230 -10.93 2.35 -11.79
N GLY A 231 -11.58 1.31 -12.33
CA GLY A 231 -12.59 1.46 -13.36
C GLY A 231 -13.74 2.40 -12.95
N ILE A 232 -14.19 2.30 -11.71
CA ILE A 232 -15.23 3.18 -11.15
C ILE A 232 -14.74 4.62 -11.04
N ASN A 233 -13.53 4.85 -10.54
CA ASN A 233 -12.97 6.19 -10.41
C ASN A 233 -12.73 6.85 -11.78
N VAL A 234 -12.28 6.10 -12.77
CA VAL A 234 -12.15 6.56 -14.16
C VAL A 234 -13.52 6.90 -14.75
N ALA A 235 -14.53 6.04 -14.57
CA ALA A 235 -15.88 6.29 -15.06
C ALA A 235 -16.52 7.52 -14.41
N GLU A 236 -16.35 7.71 -13.11
CA GLU A 236 -16.88 8.88 -12.39
C GLU A 236 -16.16 10.16 -12.82
N THR A 237 -14.85 10.14 -13.01
CA THR A 237 -14.10 11.27 -13.56
C THR A 237 -14.58 11.63 -14.97
N ASN A 238 -14.79 10.63 -15.82
CA ASN A 238 -15.30 10.83 -17.19
C ASN A 238 -16.72 11.40 -17.18
N LYS A 239 -17.58 10.91 -16.29
CA LYS A 239 -18.93 11.47 -16.09
C LYS A 239 -18.86 12.93 -15.68
N ASN A 240 -17.99 13.28 -14.72
CA ASN A 240 -17.80 14.67 -14.27
C ASN A 240 -17.29 15.55 -15.41
N ALA A 241 -16.36 15.05 -16.24
CA ALA A 241 -15.89 15.73 -17.43
C ALA A 241 -17.03 15.98 -18.43
N ASN A 242 -17.82 14.94 -18.71
CA ASN A 242 -18.96 15.05 -19.61
C ASN A 242 -19.99 16.07 -19.11
N VAL A 243 -20.37 16.02 -17.85
CA VAL A 243 -21.31 16.99 -17.25
C VAL A 243 -20.75 18.39 -17.38
N MET A 244 -19.48 18.61 -17.08
CA MET A 244 -18.85 19.93 -17.15
C MET A 244 -18.78 20.45 -18.59
N PHE A 245 -18.31 19.64 -19.54
CA PHE A 245 -18.14 20.10 -20.92
C PHE A 245 -19.45 20.14 -21.69
N GLN A 246 -20.41 19.26 -21.41
CA GLN A 246 -21.71 19.25 -22.08
C GLN A 246 -22.66 20.33 -21.54
N SER A 247 -22.50 20.75 -20.28
CA SER A 247 -23.31 21.83 -19.68
C SER A 247 -23.15 23.18 -20.44
N PHE A 248 -22.05 23.36 -21.16
CA PHE A 248 -21.76 24.55 -21.90
C PHE A 248 -22.07 24.44 -23.40
N GLY A 249 -22.46 23.28 -23.91
CA GLY A 249 -22.59 23.01 -25.34
C GLY A 249 -21.25 23.09 -26.09
N TYR A 250 -21.19 22.55 -27.30
CA TYR A 250 -20.01 22.75 -28.15
C TYR A 250 -20.14 24.11 -28.87
N LEU A 251 -19.21 24.99 -28.58
CA LEU A 251 -19.13 26.27 -29.26
C LEU A 251 -18.36 26.08 -30.57
N PHE A 252 -19.05 26.14 -31.70
CA PHE A 252 -18.42 26.19 -33.01
C PHE A 252 -18.29 27.61 -33.43
N VAL A 253 -17.07 28.02 -33.73
CA VAL A 253 -16.76 29.36 -34.23
C VAL A 253 -16.24 29.21 -35.65
N ASN A 254 -16.90 29.82 -36.60
CA ASN A 254 -16.50 29.88 -37.99
C ASN A 254 -16.28 31.32 -38.40
N GLY A 255 -15.12 31.62 -39.02
CA GLY A 255 -14.79 32.97 -39.51
C GLY A 255 -13.31 33.09 -39.87
N SER A 256 -13.02 33.95 -40.85
CA SER A 256 -11.65 34.27 -41.24
C SER A 256 -11.05 35.33 -40.29
N GLY A 257 -9.85 35.05 -39.76
CA GLY A 257 -9.12 36.02 -38.91
C GLY A 257 -9.40 35.89 -37.42
N ILE A 258 -9.95 34.76 -36.96
CA ILE A 258 -10.18 34.54 -35.55
C ILE A 258 -8.87 34.05 -34.88
N ASP A 259 -8.39 34.86 -33.94
CA ASP A 259 -7.29 34.44 -33.09
C ASP A 259 -7.80 33.49 -32.02
N LYS A 260 -7.36 32.23 -32.09
CA LYS A 260 -7.76 31.14 -31.16
C LYS A 260 -7.35 31.43 -29.72
N ASP A 261 -6.27 32.16 -29.54
CA ASP A 261 -5.72 32.48 -28.21
C ASP A 261 -6.48 33.61 -27.52
N SER A 262 -7.23 34.40 -28.27
CA SER A 262 -8.07 35.49 -27.74
C SER A 262 -9.49 35.04 -27.36
N MET A 263 -9.88 33.81 -27.69
CA MET A 263 -11.22 33.32 -27.38
C MET A 263 -11.33 32.87 -25.93
N VAL A 264 -12.23 33.50 -25.19
CA VAL A 264 -12.54 33.14 -23.81
C VAL A 264 -13.92 32.49 -23.76
N VAL A 265 -13.96 31.20 -23.41
CA VAL A 265 -15.21 30.45 -23.21
C VAL A 265 -15.63 30.52 -21.74
N GLY A 266 -16.85 31.05 -21.49
CA GLY A 266 -17.41 31.11 -20.14
C GLY A 266 -18.84 31.70 -20.19
N GLN A 267 -19.62 31.44 -19.14
CA GLN A 267 -21.03 31.90 -19.07
C GLN A 267 -21.19 33.43 -19.17
N ASP A 268 -20.17 34.17 -18.73
CA ASP A 268 -20.20 35.63 -18.66
C ASP A 268 -19.31 36.33 -19.71
N LYS A 269 -18.86 35.56 -20.73
CA LYS A 269 -17.89 36.05 -21.70
C LYS A 269 -18.52 36.23 -23.08
N ILE A 270 -18.39 37.44 -23.62
CA ILE A 270 -18.79 37.76 -24.98
C ILE A 270 -17.54 37.80 -25.85
N ASN A 271 -17.48 36.94 -26.86
CA ASN A 271 -16.42 36.96 -27.84
C ASN A 271 -16.82 37.83 -29.02
N TYR A 272 -15.97 38.78 -29.39
CA TYR A 272 -16.19 39.64 -30.55
C TYR A 272 -15.74 38.90 -31.81
N MET A 273 -16.61 38.79 -32.78
CA MET A 273 -16.35 38.11 -34.03
C MET A 273 -16.37 39.12 -35.18
N GLY A 274 -15.47 38.92 -36.15
CA GLY A 274 -15.43 39.72 -37.37
C GLY A 274 -16.74 39.64 -38.18
N VAL A 275 -16.85 40.45 -39.21
CA VAL A 275 -18.07 40.68 -40.02
C VAL A 275 -18.64 39.36 -40.62
N ASP A 276 -17.80 38.34 -40.85
CA ASP A 276 -18.20 37.03 -41.42
C ASP A 276 -18.22 35.90 -40.39
N GLY A 277 -18.14 36.23 -39.10
CA GLY A 277 -18.08 35.21 -38.04
C GLY A 277 -19.47 34.71 -37.62
N SER A 278 -19.62 33.43 -37.40
CA SER A 278 -20.78 32.84 -36.80
C SER A 278 -20.43 31.96 -35.59
N ILE A 279 -21.27 32.02 -34.56
CA ILE A 279 -21.20 31.16 -33.40
C ILE A 279 -22.41 30.23 -33.44
N SER A 280 -22.20 28.93 -33.35
CA SER A 280 -23.28 27.99 -33.14
C SER A 280 -22.99 27.14 -31.90
N ILE A 281 -24.00 26.97 -31.07
CA ILE A 281 -23.97 26.06 -29.94
C ILE A 281 -24.67 24.79 -30.36
N VAL A 282 -23.93 23.69 -30.42
CA VAL A 282 -24.50 22.38 -30.67
C VAL A 282 -24.69 21.66 -29.34
N SER A 283 -25.93 21.50 -28.93
CA SER A 283 -26.24 20.64 -27.78
C SER A 283 -26.08 19.17 -28.23
N PRO A 284 -25.41 18.35 -27.43
CA PRO A 284 -25.39 16.91 -27.70
C PRO A 284 -26.82 16.38 -27.63
N PRO A 285 -27.11 15.29 -28.40
CA PRO A 285 -28.42 14.66 -28.43
C PRO A 285 -28.84 14.07 -27.09
#